data_acaa24b43b3fc264f640ecaf6edcfb04
#
_entry.id   acaa24b43b3fc264f640ecaf6edcfb04
#
_cell.length_a   1.000
_cell.length_b   1.000
_cell.length_c   1.000
_cell.angle_alpha   90.00
_cell.angle_beta   90.00
_cell.angle_gamma   90.00
#
_symmetry.space_group_name_H-M   'P 1'
#
loop_
_entity.id
_entity.type
_entity.pdbx_description
1 polymer ?
#
loop_
_entity_poly.entity_id
_entity_poly.type
_entity_poly.pdbx_seq_one_letter_code
_entity_poly.pdbx_strand_id
1 'polypeptide(L)'
;AVVQRSVQEGSSLVLEGVHLVPGYIRADSYAGAIVVPLLVTLPDADEHRRHFESRDTETAASRPLHRYMGYFREIRAMQDELEALAHQYDVPLLDGLTLDESAEQAVDMVLRRVLIALTGEERRALLGEDHADLTFGGS
;
A
#
# COMPACT_ATOMS: atom_id res chain seq x y z
N ALA A 1 -9.92 8.41 -14.02
CA ALA A 1 -9.65 9.82 -14.38
C ALA A 1 -8.32 10.30 -13.79
N VAL A 2 -8.13 10.33 -12.44
CA VAL A 2 -6.91 10.90 -11.80
C VAL A 2 -5.64 10.13 -12.20
N VAL A 3 -5.61 8.81 -12.04
CA VAL A 3 -4.45 7.98 -12.39
C VAL A 3 -4.08 8.13 -13.87
N GLN A 4 -5.06 8.08 -14.76
CA GLN A 4 -4.82 8.22 -16.19
C GLN A 4 -4.23 9.59 -16.55
N ARG A 5 -4.67 10.65 -15.89
CA ARG A 5 -4.11 11.99 -16.06
C ARG A 5 -2.65 12.04 -15.60
N SER A 6 -2.34 11.49 -14.42
CA SER A 6 -0.97 11.43 -13.90
C SER A 6 -0.03 10.70 -14.87
N VAL A 7 -0.48 9.56 -15.43
CA VAL A 7 0.27 8.82 -16.46
C VAL A 7 0.52 9.68 -17.71
N GLN A 8 -0.49 10.38 -18.21
CA GLN A 8 -0.36 11.25 -19.39
C GLN A 8 0.58 12.43 -19.16
N GLU A 9 0.58 12.96 -17.93
CA GLU A 9 1.44 14.08 -17.53
C GLU A 9 2.86 13.62 -17.13
N GLY A 10 3.13 12.32 -17.08
CA GLY A 10 4.41 11.77 -16.63
C GLY A 10 4.74 12.07 -15.18
N SER A 11 3.72 12.30 -14.35
CA SER A 11 3.89 12.67 -12.95
C SER A 11 3.70 11.46 -12.03
N SER A 12 4.47 11.43 -10.94
CA SER A 12 4.27 10.43 -9.88
C SER A 12 3.04 10.79 -9.04
N LEU A 13 2.29 9.76 -8.63
CA LEU A 13 1.08 9.90 -7.83
C LEU A 13 1.07 8.88 -6.70
N VAL A 14 0.82 9.33 -5.48
CA VAL A 14 0.39 8.47 -4.37
C VAL A 14 -1.10 8.69 -4.18
N LEU A 15 -1.86 7.61 -4.23
CA LEU A 15 -3.31 7.63 -4.06
C LEU A 15 -3.69 6.73 -2.90
N GLU A 16 -4.37 7.26 -1.92
CA GLU A 16 -4.89 6.50 -0.79
C GLU A 16 -6.41 6.64 -0.67
N GLY A 17 -7.06 5.67 -0.09
CA GLY A 17 -8.47 5.76 0.24
C GLY A 17 -9.14 4.41 0.43
N VAL A 18 -10.16 4.39 1.27
CA VAL A 18 -10.93 3.17 1.60
C VAL A 18 -11.71 2.59 0.42
N HIS A 19 -11.84 3.33 -0.67
CA HIS A 19 -12.49 2.88 -1.90
C HIS A 19 -11.53 2.26 -2.91
N LEU A 20 -10.23 2.22 -2.60
CA LEU A 20 -9.21 1.57 -3.42
C LEU A 20 -9.13 0.08 -3.05
N VAL A 21 -10.16 -0.64 -3.45
CA VAL A 21 -10.28 -2.08 -3.17
C VAL A 21 -9.29 -2.87 -4.04
N PRO A 22 -8.59 -3.87 -3.49
CA PRO A 22 -7.70 -4.74 -4.26
C PRO A 22 -8.39 -5.32 -5.50
N GLY A 23 -7.68 -5.31 -6.64
CA GLY A 23 -8.21 -5.71 -7.94
C GLY A 23 -8.98 -4.61 -8.70
N TYR A 24 -9.35 -3.51 -8.07
CA TYR A 24 -10.02 -2.39 -8.73
C TYR A 24 -9.08 -1.59 -9.64
N ILE A 25 -7.85 -1.36 -9.16
CA ILE A 25 -6.77 -0.78 -9.97
C ILE A 25 -5.77 -1.89 -10.26
N ARG A 26 -5.73 -2.33 -11.51
CA ARG A 26 -4.80 -3.34 -11.96
C ARG A 26 -3.53 -2.69 -12.50
N ALA A 27 -2.38 -3.22 -12.10
CA ALA A 27 -1.08 -2.71 -12.52
C ALA A 27 -0.90 -2.72 -14.06
N ASP A 28 -1.48 -3.72 -14.72
CA ASP A 28 -1.44 -3.89 -16.17
C ASP A 28 -2.39 -2.98 -16.96
N SER A 29 -3.26 -2.24 -16.28
CA SER A 29 -4.26 -1.37 -16.93
C SER A 29 -3.69 -0.03 -17.42
N TYR A 30 -2.45 0.31 -17.04
CA TYR A 30 -1.84 1.61 -17.33
C TYR A 30 -0.50 1.44 -18.04
N ALA A 31 -0.54 1.38 -19.36
CA ALA A 31 0.68 1.29 -20.17
C ALA A 31 1.61 2.49 -19.92
N GLY A 32 2.89 2.22 -19.74
CA GLY A 32 3.91 3.25 -19.48
C GLY A 32 3.97 3.75 -18.03
N ALA A 33 3.22 3.13 -17.11
CA ALA A 33 3.29 3.44 -15.69
C ALA A 33 3.71 2.22 -14.87
N ILE A 34 4.46 2.44 -13.80
CA ILE A 34 4.72 1.45 -12.76
C ILE A 34 3.70 1.68 -11.65
N VAL A 35 2.74 0.75 -11.53
CA VAL A 35 1.69 0.81 -10.51
C VAL A 35 2.02 -0.18 -9.40
N VAL A 36 2.04 0.31 -8.16
CA VAL A 36 2.33 -0.49 -6.97
C VAL A 36 1.15 -0.41 -6.02
N PRO A 37 0.19 -1.33 -6.11
CA PRO A 37 -0.89 -1.42 -5.14
C PRO A 37 -0.37 -2.00 -3.83
N LEU A 38 -0.83 -1.47 -2.70
CA LEU A 38 -0.53 -1.97 -1.35
C LEU A 38 -1.82 -1.94 -0.54
N LEU A 39 -2.02 -2.93 0.32
CA LEU A 39 -3.10 -2.92 1.31
C LEU A 39 -2.50 -2.82 2.72
N VAL A 40 -2.80 -1.74 3.42
CA VAL A 40 -2.41 -1.58 4.83
C VAL A 40 -3.41 -2.32 5.70
N THR A 41 -2.92 -3.19 6.58
CA THR A 41 -3.74 -4.01 7.48
C THR A 41 -3.25 -3.89 8.92
N LEU A 42 -4.10 -4.23 9.87
CA LEU A 42 -3.78 -4.41 11.27
C LEU A 42 -4.18 -5.83 11.68
N PRO A 43 -3.25 -6.81 11.62
CA PRO A 43 -3.58 -8.23 11.85
C PRO A 43 -4.13 -8.47 13.24
N ASP A 44 -3.52 -7.87 14.26
CA ASP A 44 -3.94 -8.02 15.65
C ASP A 44 -5.16 -7.15 15.98
N ALA A 45 -6.23 -7.77 16.51
CA ALA A 45 -7.47 -7.08 16.82
C ALA A 45 -7.34 -6.14 18.04
N ASP A 46 -6.48 -6.44 19.00
CA ASP A 46 -6.26 -5.60 20.17
C ASP A 46 -5.38 -4.40 19.82
N GLU A 47 -4.39 -4.58 18.93
CA GLU A 47 -3.64 -3.48 18.31
C GLU A 47 -4.58 -2.55 17.53
N HIS A 48 -5.45 -3.11 16.70
CA HIS A 48 -6.40 -2.33 15.92
C HIS A 48 -7.33 -1.49 16.82
N ARG A 49 -7.75 -2.06 17.97
CA ARG A 49 -8.52 -1.32 18.97
C ARG A 49 -7.72 -0.20 19.60
N ARG A 50 -6.45 -0.44 19.97
CA ARG A 50 -5.56 0.58 20.54
C ARG A 50 -5.31 1.73 19.56
N HIS A 51 -5.21 1.46 18.28
CA HIS A 51 -5.09 2.51 17.26
C HIS A 51 -6.31 3.45 17.21
N PHE A 52 -7.53 2.94 17.44
CA PHE A 52 -8.70 3.80 17.55
C PHE A 52 -8.68 4.64 18.84
N GLU A 53 -8.22 4.05 19.94
CA GLU A 53 -8.11 4.73 21.24
C GLU A 53 -7.06 5.87 21.19
N SER A 54 -5.89 5.65 20.58
CA SER A 54 -4.86 6.67 20.45
C SER A 54 -5.32 7.84 19.58
N ARG A 55 -6.02 7.57 18.48
CA ARG A 55 -6.58 8.61 17.61
C ARG A 55 -7.62 9.50 18.29
N ASP A 56 -8.38 8.96 19.21
CA ASP A 56 -9.40 9.74 19.96
C ASP A 56 -8.74 10.81 20.83
N THR A 57 -7.56 10.52 21.38
CA THR A 57 -6.76 11.48 22.16
C THR A 57 -6.11 12.58 21.33
N GLU A 58 -5.74 12.29 20.09
CA GLU A 58 -5.03 13.22 19.19
C GLU A 58 -5.99 14.12 18.38
N THR A 59 -7.17 13.60 18.04
CA THR A 59 -8.14 14.27 17.14
C THR A 59 -9.46 14.57 17.83
N ALA A 60 -9.47 14.98 19.07
CA ALA A 60 -10.59 15.17 20.00
C ALA A 60 -11.89 15.85 19.46
N ALA A 61 -12.00 16.17 18.18
CA ALA A 61 -13.09 17.00 17.70
C ALA A 61 -14.07 16.36 16.68
N SER A 62 -13.75 15.25 15.99
CA SER A 62 -14.62 14.91 14.85
C SER A 62 -15.11 13.46 14.74
N ARG A 63 -14.53 12.50 15.44
CA ARG A 63 -14.92 11.09 15.30
C ARG A 63 -14.89 10.33 16.62
N PRO A 64 -15.99 10.30 17.39
CA PRO A 64 -16.01 9.70 18.71
C PRO A 64 -15.73 8.18 18.67
N LEU A 65 -14.78 7.74 19.51
CA LEU A 65 -14.33 6.35 19.68
C LEU A 65 -15.50 5.35 19.79
N HIS A 66 -16.55 5.71 20.56
CA HIS A 66 -17.70 4.84 20.76
C HIS A 66 -18.40 4.42 19.45
N ARG A 67 -18.34 5.24 18.40
CA ARG A 67 -18.90 4.91 17.08
C ARG A 67 -18.11 3.80 16.41
N TYR A 68 -16.77 3.89 16.44
CA TYR A 68 -15.92 2.85 15.88
C TYR A 68 -16.02 1.54 16.65
N MET A 69 -16.05 1.64 17.98
CA MET A 69 -16.17 0.47 18.84
C MET A 69 -17.52 -0.24 18.68
N GLY A 70 -18.58 0.51 18.37
CA GLY A 70 -19.90 -0.06 18.06
C GLY A 70 -19.92 -0.90 16.78
N TYR A 71 -19.02 -0.64 15.82
CA TYR A 71 -18.92 -1.35 14.54
C TYR A 71 -17.60 -2.09 14.38
N PHE A 72 -16.88 -2.34 15.47
CA PHE A 72 -15.53 -2.92 15.38
C PHE A 72 -15.51 -4.30 14.71
N ARG A 73 -16.53 -5.12 14.98
CA ARG A 73 -16.65 -6.44 14.36
C ARG A 73 -16.85 -6.34 12.85
N GLU A 74 -17.67 -5.41 12.40
CA GLU A 74 -17.92 -5.14 10.98
C GLU A 74 -16.68 -4.58 10.29
N ILE A 75 -15.92 -3.74 10.97
CA ILE A 75 -14.63 -3.22 10.48
C ILE A 75 -13.63 -4.36 10.31
N ARG A 76 -13.53 -5.28 11.28
CA ARG A 76 -12.68 -6.47 11.17
C ARG A 76 -13.10 -7.38 10.02
N ALA A 77 -14.39 -7.67 9.90
CA ALA A 77 -14.90 -8.48 8.80
C ALA A 77 -14.61 -7.85 7.42
N MET A 78 -14.70 -6.52 7.31
CA MET A 78 -14.31 -5.81 6.09
C MET A 78 -12.82 -5.95 5.80
N GLN A 79 -11.95 -5.87 6.82
CA GLN A 79 -10.51 -6.09 6.65
C GLN A 79 -10.23 -7.51 6.14
N ASP A 80 -10.87 -8.54 6.73
CA ASP A 80 -10.70 -9.93 6.32
C ASP A 80 -11.07 -10.12 4.83
N GLU A 81 -12.15 -9.49 4.37
CA GLU A 81 -12.56 -9.50 2.95
C GLU A 81 -11.54 -8.77 2.04
N LEU A 82 -11.02 -7.63 2.48
CA LEU A 82 -10.00 -6.90 1.72
C LEU A 82 -8.68 -7.69 1.64
N GLU A 83 -8.28 -8.38 2.69
CA GLU A 83 -7.12 -9.28 2.70
C GLU A 83 -7.33 -10.47 1.74
N ALA A 84 -8.51 -11.07 1.73
CA ALA A 84 -8.86 -12.13 0.79
C ALA A 84 -8.77 -11.66 -0.67
N LEU A 85 -9.26 -10.46 -0.96
CA LEU A 85 -9.13 -9.83 -2.28
C LEU A 85 -7.67 -9.51 -2.61
N ALA A 86 -6.89 -9.03 -1.65
CA ALA A 86 -5.47 -8.76 -1.85
C ALA A 86 -4.72 -10.03 -2.25
N HIS A 87 -4.97 -11.14 -1.58
CA HIS A 87 -4.41 -12.45 -1.96
C HIS A 87 -4.88 -12.90 -3.35
N GLN A 88 -6.16 -12.70 -3.68
CA GLN A 88 -6.69 -13.06 -5.00
C GLN A 88 -6.04 -12.28 -6.15
N TYR A 89 -5.67 -11.04 -5.91
CA TYR A 89 -5.13 -10.13 -6.94
C TYR A 89 -3.63 -9.84 -6.79
N ASP A 90 -2.92 -10.62 -6.00
CA ASP A 90 -1.47 -10.46 -5.73
C ASP A 90 -1.10 -9.04 -5.26
N VAL A 91 -1.95 -8.44 -4.42
CA VAL A 91 -1.68 -7.14 -3.78
C VAL A 91 -0.97 -7.40 -2.46
N PRO A 92 0.25 -6.88 -2.27
CA PRO A 92 0.99 -7.05 -1.03
C PRO A 92 0.27 -6.45 0.17
N LEU A 93 0.32 -7.14 1.29
CA LEU A 93 -0.12 -6.64 2.59
C LEU A 93 1.02 -5.88 3.26
N LEU A 94 0.68 -4.76 3.85
CA LEU A 94 1.57 -3.93 4.64
C LEU A 94 1.07 -3.88 6.07
N ASP A 95 1.92 -4.27 7.01
CA ASP A 95 1.57 -4.22 8.42
C ASP A 95 1.59 -2.76 8.92
N GLY A 96 0.45 -2.30 9.41
CA GLY A 96 0.21 -0.93 9.87
C GLY A 96 0.49 -0.69 11.35
N LEU A 97 1.31 -1.53 12.01
CA LEU A 97 1.54 -1.43 13.46
C LEU A 97 2.18 -0.11 13.87
N THR A 98 3.26 0.28 13.21
CA THR A 98 3.88 1.59 13.43
C THR A 98 4.04 2.36 12.13
N LEU A 99 4.02 3.70 12.21
CA LEU A 99 4.17 4.54 11.03
C LEU A 99 5.54 4.36 10.38
N ASP A 100 6.60 4.31 11.18
CA ASP A 100 7.97 4.23 10.67
C ASP A 100 8.23 2.89 9.98
N GLU A 101 7.86 1.77 10.62
CA GLU A 101 8.01 0.43 10.03
C GLU A 101 7.16 0.25 8.78
N SER A 102 5.93 0.75 8.80
CA SER A 102 5.03 0.70 7.63
C SER A 102 5.59 1.53 6.47
N ALA A 103 6.16 2.70 6.75
CA ALA A 103 6.77 3.55 5.74
C ALA A 103 8.01 2.90 5.12
N GLU A 104 8.89 2.31 5.93
CA GLU A 104 10.07 1.59 5.45
C GLU A 104 9.68 0.41 4.56
N GLN A 105 8.72 -0.40 4.99
CA GLN A 105 8.22 -1.53 4.21
C GLN A 105 7.59 -1.07 2.88
N ALA A 106 6.77 0.00 2.91
CA ALA A 106 6.16 0.55 1.70
C ALA A 106 7.22 1.03 0.70
N VAL A 107 8.24 1.75 1.17
CA VAL A 107 9.34 2.22 0.33
C VAL A 107 10.11 1.04 -0.27
N ASP A 108 10.43 0.02 0.52
CA ASP A 108 11.12 -1.18 0.02
C ASP A 108 10.32 -1.89 -1.06
N MET A 109 9.01 -2.09 -0.84
CA MET A 109 8.12 -2.70 -1.83
C MET A 109 8.05 -1.89 -3.14
N VAL A 110 7.95 -0.56 -3.04
CA VAL A 110 7.93 0.33 -4.21
C VAL A 110 9.25 0.24 -4.96
N LEU A 111 10.39 0.35 -4.27
CA LEU A 111 11.71 0.27 -4.88
C LEU A 111 11.94 -1.07 -5.60
N ARG A 112 11.58 -2.19 -4.95
CA ARG A 112 11.66 -3.52 -5.57
C ARG A 112 10.83 -3.59 -6.85
N ARG A 113 9.61 -3.08 -6.83
CA ARG A 113 8.72 -3.09 -7.99
C ARG A 113 9.27 -2.23 -9.13
N VAL A 114 9.80 -1.05 -8.81
CA VAL A 114 10.46 -0.17 -9.79
C VAL A 114 11.66 -0.86 -10.40
N LEU A 115 12.56 -1.43 -9.59
CA LEU A 115 13.76 -2.11 -10.06
C LEU A 115 13.45 -3.32 -10.97
N ILE A 116 12.37 -4.06 -10.66
CA ILE A 116 11.91 -5.18 -11.51
C ILE A 116 11.39 -4.67 -12.87
N ALA A 117 10.70 -3.53 -12.87
CA ALA A 117 10.11 -2.95 -14.07
C ALA A 117 11.14 -2.29 -15.02
N LEU A 118 12.30 -1.89 -14.48
CA LEU A 118 13.36 -1.27 -15.29
C LEU A 118 14.10 -2.30 -16.16
N THR A 119 14.46 -1.89 -17.36
CA THR A 119 15.37 -2.65 -18.21
C THR A 119 16.78 -2.71 -17.60
N GLY A 120 17.62 -3.62 -18.08
CA GLY A 120 19.01 -3.72 -17.60
C GLY A 120 19.82 -2.44 -17.81
N GLU A 121 19.53 -1.69 -18.88
CA GLU A 121 20.21 -0.42 -19.19
C GLU A 121 19.74 0.70 -18.25
N GLU A 122 18.43 0.85 -18.04
CA GLU A 122 17.85 1.81 -17.09
C GLU A 122 18.31 1.55 -15.67
N ARG A 123 18.42 0.27 -15.28
CA ARG A 123 18.91 -0.13 -13.96
C ARG A 123 20.36 0.25 -13.75
N ARG A 124 21.23 0.03 -14.75
CA ARG A 124 22.64 0.47 -14.69
C ARG A 124 22.75 1.98 -14.60
N ALA A 125 21.95 2.72 -15.35
CA ALA A 125 21.94 4.18 -15.30
C ALA A 125 21.53 4.72 -13.91
N LEU A 126 20.61 4.02 -13.23
CA LEU A 126 20.10 4.42 -11.91
C LEU A 126 21.02 4.02 -10.76
N LEU A 127 21.57 2.81 -10.76
CA LEU A 127 22.30 2.21 -9.65
C LEU A 127 23.83 2.27 -9.81
N GLY A 128 24.33 2.59 -11.01
CA GLY A 128 25.74 2.45 -11.38
C GLY A 128 26.09 1.02 -11.82
N GLU A 129 27.25 0.87 -12.47
CA GLU A 129 27.67 -0.43 -13.05
C GLU A 129 27.84 -1.54 -11.99
N ASP A 130 28.32 -1.19 -10.81
CA ASP A 130 28.64 -2.15 -9.74
C ASP A 130 27.40 -2.79 -9.09
N HIS A 131 26.20 -2.27 -9.31
CA HIS A 131 24.96 -2.73 -8.68
C HIS A 131 23.88 -3.20 -9.68
N ALA A 132 24.22 -3.21 -10.96
CA ALA A 132 23.26 -3.56 -12.02
C ALA A 132 22.78 -5.03 -11.97
N ASP A 133 23.58 -5.92 -11.36
CA ASP A 133 23.32 -7.37 -11.30
C ASP A 133 22.61 -7.81 -10.00
N LEU A 134 22.14 -6.87 -9.20
CA LEU A 134 21.32 -7.21 -8.02
C LEU A 134 20.02 -7.87 -8.48
N THR A 135 20.02 -9.22 -8.45
CA THR A 135 18.81 -10.02 -8.61
C THR A 135 18.06 -10.02 -7.28
N PHE A 136 16.98 -9.26 -7.19
CA PHE A 136 16.04 -9.39 -6.09
C PHE A 136 15.27 -10.70 -6.31
N GLY A 137 15.68 -11.75 -5.58
CA GLY A 137 15.06 -13.06 -5.62
C GLY A 137 13.56 -12.93 -5.35
N GLY A 138 12.76 -13.34 -6.34
CA GLY A 138 11.35 -13.55 -6.15
C GLY A 138 11.16 -14.82 -5.31
N SER A 139 10.48 -14.72 -4.21
CA SER A 139 9.78 -15.80 -3.51
C SER A 139 8.39 -15.34 -3.21
#